data_6d1421d4e3b1de5d34d0bb576173a257
#
_entry.id   6d1421d4e3b1de5d34d0bb576173a257
#
_cell.length_a   1.000
_cell.length_b   1.000
_cell.length_c   1.000
_cell.angle_alpha   90.00
_cell.angle_beta   90.00
_cell.angle_gamma   90.00
#
_symmetry.space_group_name_H-M   'P 1'
#
loop_
_entity.id
_entity.type
_entity.pdbx_description
1 polymer ?
#
loop_
_entity_poly.entity_id
_entity_poly.type
_entity_poly.pdbx_seq_one_letter_code
_entity_poly.pdbx_strand_id
1 'polypeptide(L)'
;MPQYKHEQKSILSFMQNVYAMNEVEKRKLKFLYHQSAIETRYSVLPDYSQGANEWQFYPASENLEPFPDLELRMKWYNKTSASLSVSAVEKCIDQKISKNEITHLITVSCTGMSAPGLDLQVMEAMDLPLNIFRTSVNFMGCYAAIHAMKLADAFCKNDTKAKVLVVCTELCTLHFQKETTTDNIASGLLFGDGSAAILVAHDDDKLNGLKMKSFYSEVGFGGKEHMSWQLSSSGFLMTLSGYVPELVEQDFNQLLHNALQHACINEKEISHWCIHPGGKRILSAIEKCTSISTDDLQYSYQVLKDYGNMSSPTILFVLKEIMDSLESNKVEKTNIFGAAFGPGLTMETFILSDD
;
A
#
# COMPACT_ATOMS: atom_id res chain seq x y z
N MET A 1 -7.20 5.43 8.69
CA MET A 1 -6.47 6.52 8.01
C MET A 1 -5.76 7.38 9.02
N PRO A 2 -4.58 7.95 8.69
CA PRO A 2 -3.93 8.98 9.51
C PRO A 2 -4.82 10.19 9.77
N GLN A 3 -4.42 10.99 10.76
CA GLN A 3 -5.21 12.13 11.23
C GLN A 3 -5.32 13.25 10.19
N TYR A 4 -4.27 13.51 9.42
CA TYR A 4 -4.21 14.66 8.54
C TYR A 4 -4.49 14.27 7.09
N LYS A 5 -5.56 14.84 6.53
CA LYS A 5 -5.89 14.79 5.11
C LYS A 5 -5.35 16.04 4.43
N HIS A 6 -4.54 15.87 3.40
CA HIS A 6 -3.94 16.95 2.65
C HIS A 6 -4.45 16.96 1.20
N GLU A 7 -4.87 18.10 0.73
CA GLU A 7 -5.14 18.30 -0.70
C GLU A 7 -3.81 18.31 -1.47
N GLN A 8 -3.79 17.67 -2.63
CA GLN A 8 -2.60 17.57 -3.48
C GLN A 8 -2.02 18.94 -3.85
N LYS A 9 -2.88 19.96 -3.99
CA LYS A 9 -2.44 21.35 -4.24
C LYS A 9 -1.68 21.97 -3.06
N SER A 10 -2.04 21.62 -1.81
CA SER A 10 -1.35 22.09 -0.61
C SER A 10 0.04 21.45 -0.49
N ILE A 11 0.11 20.13 -0.77
CA ILE A 11 1.40 19.42 -0.83
C ILE A 11 2.29 19.99 -1.95
N LEU A 12 1.73 20.30 -3.14
CA LEU A 12 2.47 20.97 -4.21
C LEU A 12 3.07 22.30 -3.74
N SER A 13 2.31 23.11 -3.01
CA SER A 13 2.80 24.39 -2.48
C SER A 13 3.94 24.20 -1.49
N PHE A 14 3.83 23.21 -0.58
CA PHE A 14 4.91 22.83 0.32
C PHE A 14 6.16 22.41 -0.46
N MET A 15 6.03 21.51 -1.44
CA MET A 15 7.15 21.02 -2.24
C MET A 15 7.83 22.11 -3.07
N GLN A 16 7.06 23.06 -3.62
CA GLN A 16 7.62 24.19 -4.37
C GLN A 16 8.48 25.12 -3.49
N ASN A 17 8.13 25.25 -2.22
CA ASN A 17 8.91 26.04 -1.27
C ASN A 17 10.19 25.28 -0.84
N VAL A 18 10.06 23.96 -0.57
CA VAL A 18 11.17 23.14 -0.08
C VAL A 18 12.23 22.90 -1.14
N TYR A 19 11.83 22.63 -2.38
CA TYR A 19 12.77 22.31 -3.45
C TYR A 19 13.55 23.52 -4.00
N ALA A 20 13.33 24.74 -3.49
CA ALA A 20 14.02 25.95 -3.95
C ALA A 20 14.10 26.10 -5.49
N MET A 21 13.00 25.75 -6.17
CA MET A 21 12.90 25.68 -7.63
C MET A 21 12.76 27.06 -8.27
N ASN A 22 13.36 27.22 -9.47
CA ASN A 22 13.05 28.35 -10.33
C ASN A 22 11.65 28.25 -10.95
N GLU A 23 11.18 29.31 -11.60
CA GLU A 23 9.82 29.39 -12.14
C GLU A 23 9.50 28.33 -13.21
N VAL A 24 10.50 27.89 -13.98
CA VAL A 24 10.32 26.84 -15.01
C VAL A 24 10.14 25.48 -14.34
N GLU A 25 10.95 25.19 -13.33
CA GLU A 25 10.87 23.94 -12.54
C GLU A 25 9.57 23.88 -11.75
N LYS A 26 9.13 24.98 -11.13
CA LYS A 26 7.82 25.05 -10.47
C LYS A 26 6.66 24.74 -11.40
N ARG A 27 6.71 25.24 -12.66
CA ARG A 27 5.68 24.93 -13.67
C ARG A 27 5.69 23.45 -14.06
N LYS A 28 6.88 22.85 -14.22
CA LYS A 28 7.02 21.41 -14.49
C LYS A 28 6.46 20.58 -13.33
N LEU A 29 6.83 20.91 -12.09
CA LEU A 29 6.32 20.23 -10.90
C LEU A 29 4.79 20.34 -10.83
N LYS A 30 4.24 21.52 -11.02
CA LYS A 30 2.79 21.75 -11.07
C LYS A 30 2.11 20.87 -12.13
N PHE A 31 2.68 20.78 -13.32
CA PHE A 31 2.17 19.91 -14.39
C PHE A 31 2.15 18.44 -13.96
N LEU A 32 3.24 17.93 -13.35
CA LEU A 32 3.32 16.54 -12.85
C LEU A 32 2.24 16.26 -11.80
N TYR A 33 2.03 17.20 -10.86
CA TYR A 33 1.00 17.07 -9.83
C TYR A 33 -0.41 17.01 -10.42
N HIS A 34 -0.72 17.84 -11.42
CA HIS A 34 -2.00 17.79 -12.13
C HIS A 34 -2.21 16.49 -12.92
N GLN A 35 -1.14 15.90 -13.45
CA GLN A 35 -1.21 14.65 -14.21
C GLN A 35 -1.25 13.39 -13.33
N SER A 36 -1.01 13.52 -12.03
CA SER A 36 -0.94 12.38 -11.11
C SER A 36 -2.25 11.63 -10.90
N ALA A 37 -3.39 12.25 -11.20
CA ALA A 37 -4.73 11.78 -10.87
C ALA A 37 -4.99 11.66 -9.35
N ILE A 38 -4.17 12.30 -8.51
CA ILE A 38 -4.31 12.32 -7.04
C ILE A 38 -4.93 13.66 -6.65
N GLU A 39 -6.00 13.63 -5.87
CA GLU A 39 -6.64 14.83 -5.31
C GLU A 39 -6.27 15.05 -3.85
N THR A 40 -6.19 13.95 -3.10
CA THR A 40 -5.86 14.01 -1.67
C THR A 40 -4.91 12.89 -1.26
N ARG A 41 -4.14 13.12 -0.21
CA ARG A 41 -3.33 12.11 0.49
C ARG A 41 -3.44 12.29 1.99
N TYR A 42 -3.14 11.24 2.73
CA TYR A 42 -3.12 11.28 4.18
C TYR A 42 -1.69 11.17 4.71
N SER A 43 -1.43 11.81 5.84
CA SER A 43 -0.15 11.74 6.54
C SER A 43 -0.35 11.75 8.06
N VAL A 44 0.60 11.16 8.78
CA VAL A 44 0.71 11.35 10.24
C VAL A 44 1.26 12.73 10.60
N LEU A 45 1.74 13.49 9.62
CA LEU A 45 2.34 14.82 9.78
C LEU A 45 1.35 15.92 9.35
N PRO A 46 1.17 16.99 10.16
CA PRO A 46 0.39 18.17 9.78
C PRO A 46 1.10 19.06 8.75
N ASP A 47 2.42 18.96 8.66
CA ASP A 47 3.37 19.89 8.04
C ASP A 47 3.07 20.21 6.57
N TYR A 48 2.50 19.27 5.82
CA TYR A 48 2.28 19.40 4.36
C TYR A 48 1.20 20.40 3.96
N SER A 49 0.32 20.84 4.88
CA SER A 49 -0.76 21.77 4.57
C SER A 49 -0.96 22.87 5.61
N GLN A 50 -0.22 22.82 6.72
CA GLN A 50 -0.29 23.83 7.78
C GLN A 50 0.82 24.87 7.66
N GLY A 51 0.65 26.01 8.31
CA GLY A 51 1.68 27.05 8.37
C GLY A 51 2.92 26.58 9.14
N ALA A 52 4.09 27.13 8.82
CA ALA A 52 5.36 26.70 9.41
C ALA A 52 5.41 26.79 10.96
N ASN A 53 4.59 27.65 11.56
CA ASN A 53 4.43 27.73 13.02
C ASN A 53 3.68 26.54 13.64
N GLU A 54 3.07 25.69 12.85
CA GLU A 54 2.31 24.50 13.27
C GLU A 54 3.01 23.20 12.87
N TRP A 55 4.18 23.29 12.21
CA TRP A 55 4.96 22.11 11.82
C TRP A 55 5.47 21.37 13.06
N GLN A 56 5.46 20.05 12.99
CA GLN A 56 5.83 19.19 14.10
C GLN A 56 7.03 18.29 13.77
N PHE A 57 7.29 18.03 12.53
CA PHE A 57 8.33 17.14 12.07
C PHE A 57 9.48 17.87 11.38
N TYR A 58 9.17 18.77 10.46
CA TYR A 58 10.19 19.60 9.81
C TYR A 58 10.45 20.87 10.63
N PRO A 59 11.71 21.29 10.75
CA PRO A 59 12.00 22.59 11.36
C PRO A 59 11.45 23.73 10.48
N ALA A 60 10.89 24.76 11.13
CA ALA A 60 10.39 25.96 10.49
C ALA A 60 11.53 26.89 10.06
N SER A 61 12.50 26.37 9.33
CA SER A 61 13.66 27.08 8.80
C SER A 61 13.61 27.15 7.27
N GLU A 62 14.38 28.05 6.67
CA GLU A 62 14.34 28.33 5.23
C GLU A 62 14.56 27.08 4.37
N ASN A 63 15.42 26.15 4.79
CA ASN A 63 15.76 24.93 4.05
C ASN A 63 15.40 23.65 4.79
N LEU A 64 14.47 23.69 5.75
CA LEU A 64 14.12 22.59 6.65
C LEU A 64 15.32 22.05 7.46
N GLU A 65 16.34 22.88 7.72
CA GLU A 65 17.52 22.45 8.48
C GLU A 65 17.34 22.68 9.99
N PRO A 66 17.81 21.77 10.86
CA PRO A 66 18.41 20.48 10.49
C PRO A 66 17.37 19.52 9.90
N PHE A 67 17.67 18.97 8.70
CA PHE A 67 16.72 18.06 8.03
C PHE A 67 16.57 16.76 8.81
N PRO A 68 15.35 16.20 8.95
CA PRO A 68 15.11 14.98 9.71
C PRO A 68 15.99 13.81 9.26
N ASP A 69 16.77 13.28 10.19
CA ASP A 69 17.56 12.07 10.01
C ASP A 69 16.73 10.79 10.20
N LEU A 70 17.36 9.63 10.05
CA LEU A 70 16.71 8.34 10.23
C LEU A 70 16.21 8.16 11.66
N GLU A 71 16.93 8.63 12.68
CA GLU A 71 16.54 8.47 14.08
C GLU A 71 15.23 9.19 14.35
N LEU A 72 15.08 10.44 13.92
CA LEU A 72 13.85 11.21 14.10
C LEU A 72 12.68 10.56 13.35
N ARG A 73 12.90 10.06 12.11
CA ARG A 73 11.88 9.36 11.32
C ARG A 73 11.40 8.09 12.02
N MET A 74 12.30 7.29 12.56
CA MET A 74 11.95 6.07 13.31
C MET A 74 11.27 6.37 14.64
N LYS A 75 11.64 7.47 15.31
CA LYS A 75 10.91 7.93 16.50
C LYS A 75 9.46 8.27 16.19
N TRP A 76 9.20 8.95 15.09
CA TRP A 76 7.84 9.25 14.63
C TRP A 76 7.09 8.00 14.19
N TYR A 77 7.75 7.09 13.48
CA TYR A 77 7.16 5.81 13.11
C TYR A 77 6.69 5.04 14.35
N ASN A 78 7.56 4.84 15.32
CA ASN A 78 7.24 4.13 16.57
C ASN A 78 6.15 4.82 17.40
N LYS A 79 6.06 6.14 17.33
CA LYS A 79 5.02 6.93 18.02
C LYS A 79 3.63 6.72 17.40
N THR A 80 3.53 6.51 16.10
CA THR A 80 2.26 6.64 15.37
C THR A 80 1.77 5.36 14.69
N SER A 81 2.67 4.45 14.30
CA SER A 81 2.32 3.25 13.52
C SER A 81 1.41 2.29 14.27
N ALA A 82 1.66 2.03 15.55
CA ALA A 82 0.86 1.10 16.34
C ALA A 82 -0.59 1.57 16.49
N SER A 83 -0.82 2.84 16.86
CA SER A 83 -2.18 3.39 17.01
C SER A 83 -2.96 3.39 15.69
N LEU A 84 -2.27 3.69 14.58
CA LEU A 84 -2.87 3.62 13.24
C LEU A 84 -3.25 2.18 12.86
N SER A 85 -2.37 1.22 13.16
CA SER A 85 -2.61 -0.22 12.97
C SER A 85 -3.80 -0.70 13.79
N VAL A 86 -3.84 -0.37 15.08
CA VAL A 86 -4.95 -0.71 15.99
C VAL A 86 -6.28 -0.21 15.43
N SER A 87 -6.34 1.04 14.98
CA SER A 87 -7.58 1.59 14.39
C SER A 87 -8.04 0.84 13.13
N ALA A 88 -7.12 0.30 12.34
CA ALA A 88 -7.46 -0.54 11.18
C ALA A 88 -7.97 -1.93 11.62
N VAL A 89 -7.28 -2.54 12.61
CA VAL A 89 -7.66 -3.85 13.15
C VAL A 89 -9.02 -3.82 13.83
N GLU A 90 -9.29 -2.82 14.68
CA GLU A 90 -10.57 -2.68 15.36
C GLU A 90 -11.74 -2.66 14.37
N LYS A 91 -11.61 -1.87 13.29
CA LYS A 91 -12.63 -1.85 12.21
C LYS A 91 -12.74 -3.19 11.46
N CYS A 92 -11.65 -3.93 11.33
CA CYS A 92 -11.61 -5.20 10.63
C CYS A 92 -12.34 -6.30 11.41
N ILE A 93 -12.16 -6.36 12.74
CA ILE A 93 -12.74 -7.41 13.60
C ILE A 93 -14.08 -7.03 14.23
N ASP A 94 -14.50 -5.75 14.13
CA ASP A 94 -15.72 -5.25 14.73
C ASP A 94 -16.93 -6.13 14.37
N GLN A 95 -17.67 -6.58 15.40
CA GLN A 95 -18.84 -7.46 15.30
C GLN A 95 -18.60 -8.80 14.59
N LYS A 96 -17.35 -9.15 14.24
CA LYS A 96 -17.02 -10.39 13.55
C LYS A 96 -16.43 -11.42 14.49
N ILE A 97 -15.38 -11.07 15.23
CA ILE A 97 -14.72 -11.94 16.19
C ILE A 97 -14.24 -11.17 17.42
N SER A 98 -14.04 -11.89 18.52
CA SER A 98 -13.32 -11.35 19.68
C SER A 98 -11.82 -11.30 19.39
N LYS A 99 -11.12 -10.28 19.91
CA LYS A 99 -9.65 -10.21 19.86
C LYS A 99 -8.96 -11.46 20.45
N ASN A 100 -9.62 -12.14 21.41
CA ASN A 100 -9.10 -13.34 22.05
C ASN A 100 -9.16 -14.60 21.15
N GLU A 101 -9.85 -14.52 20.03
CA GLU A 101 -9.91 -15.61 19.03
C GLU A 101 -8.79 -15.49 17.99
N ILE A 102 -8.05 -14.37 17.94
CA ILE A 102 -6.91 -14.20 17.04
C ILE A 102 -5.81 -15.15 17.44
N THR A 103 -5.38 -16.01 16.52
CA THR A 103 -4.32 -17.01 16.72
C THR A 103 -3.00 -16.59 16.10
N HIS A 104 -3.04 -15.78 15.03
CA HIS A 104 -1.87 -15.33 14.30
C HIS A 104 -1.96 -13.83 14.00
N LEU A 105 -0.84 -13.13 14.12
CA LEU A 105 -0.68 -11.73 13.71
C LEU A 105 0.45 -11.62 12.69
N ILE A 106 0.14 -11.14 11.50
CA ILE A 106 1.12 -10.80 10.46
C ILE A 106 1.14 -9.27 10.30
N THR A 107 2.26 -8.64 10.61
CA THR A 107 2.45 -7.22 10.36
C THR A 107 3.26 -7.00 9.09
N VAL A 108 2.89 -6.00 8.29
CA VAL A 108 3.57 -5.62 7.05
C VAL A 108 3.98 -4.15 7.14
N SER A 109 5.27 -3.87 6.96
CA SER A 109 5.76 -2.50 6.85
C SER A 109 7.10 -2.43 6.13
N CYS A 110 7.23 -1.39 5.30
CA CYS A 110 8.48 -1.03 4.61
C CYS A 110 9.03 0.34 5.07
N THR A 111 8.29 1.04 5.94
CA THR A 111 8.56 2.44 6.30
C THR A 111 9.01 2.62 7.75
N GLY A 112 9.16 1.52 8.49
CA GLY A 112 9.73 1.53 9.83
C GLY A 112 10.34 0.20 10.21
N MET A 113 11.30 0.26 11.13
CA MET A 113 12.02 -0.93 11.61
C MET A 113 12.47 -0.70 13.04
N SER A 114 12.07 -1.58 13.93
CA SER A 114 12.49 -1.59 15.34
C SER A 114 12.41 -2.99 15.92
N ALA A 115 13.12 -3.21 17.03
CA ALA A 115 12.96 -4.38 17.88
C ALA A 115 12.90 -3.88 19.34
N PRO A 116 11.74 -3.98 20.02
CA PRO A 116 10.46 -4.62 19.64
C PRO A 116 9.83 -4.00 18.38
N GLY A 117 9.26 -4.85 17.51
CA GLY A 117 8.66 -4.45 16.24
C GLY A 117 7.19 -4.01 16.34
N LEU A 118 6.62 -3.62 15.19
CA LEU A 118 5.21 -3.23 15.09
C LEU A 118 4.27 -4.36 15.57
N ASP A 119 4.65 -5.62 15.36
CA ASP A 119 3.89 -6.78 15.81
C ASP A 119 3.69 -6.80 17.34
N LEU A 120 4.77 -6.57 18.10
CA LEU A 120 4.68 -6.49 19.56
C LEU A 120 3.95 -5.23 20.03
N GLN A 121 4.15 -4.09 19.36
CA GLN A 121 3.46 -2.84 19.68
C GLN A 121 1.94 -2.95 19.48
N VAL A 122 1.50 -3.58 18.38
CA VAL A 122 0.06 -3.83 18.12
C VAL A 122 -0.50 -4.84 19.11
N MET A 123 0.24 -5.91 19.40
CA MET A 123 -0.17 -6.93 20.36
C MET A 123 -0.38 -6.33 21.76
N GLU A 124 0.55 -5.51 22.24
CA GLU A 124 0.44 -4.81 23.52
C GLU A 124 -0.72 -3.82 23.55
N ALA A 125 -0.81 -2.95 22.53
CA ALA A 125 -1.82 -1.91 22.45
C ALA A 125 -3.27 -2.45 22.38
N MET A 126 -3.44 -3.65 21.81
CA MET A 126 -4.74 -4.33 21.72
C MET A 126 -4.99 -5.32 22.85
N ASP A 127 -4.01 -5.57 23.71
CA ASP A 127 -4.07 -6.65 24.71
C ASP A 127 -4.49 -7.98 24.07
N LEU A 128 -3.72 -8.41 23.03
CA LEU A 128 -3.92 -9.69 22.36
C LEU A 128 -3.38 -10.85 23.21
N PRO A 129 -3.85 -12.10 23.00
CA PRO A 129 -3.34 -13.24 23.73
C PRO A 129 -1.81 -13.38 23.60
N LEU A 130 -1.12 -13.62 24.71
CA LEU A 130 0.35 -13.63 24.76
C LEU A 130 0.99 -14.81 24.00
N ASN A 131 0.22 -15.80 23.61
CA ASN A 131 0.66 -17.02 22.92
C ASN A 131 0.33 -17.06 21.43
N ILE A 132 -0.08 -15.92 20.82
CA ILE A 132 -0.33 -15.90 19.38
C ILE A 132 0.96 -16.04 18.58
N PHE A 133 0.87 -16.66 17.41
CA PHE A 133 1.98 -16.70 16.46
C PHE A 133 2.14 -15.34 15.79
N ARG A 134 3.36 -14.85 15.64
CA ARG A 134 3.68 -13.55 15.06
C ARG A 134 4.67 -13.66 13.91
N THR A 135 4.41 -12.90 12.85
CA THR A 135 5.30 -12.81 11.68
C THR A 135 5.34 -11.36 11.22
N SER A 136 6.54 -10.87 10.92
CA SER A 136 6.72 -9.55 10.30
C SER A 136 7.22 -9.69 8.86
N VAL A 137 6.52 -9.07 7.92
CA VAL A 137 6.87 -9.00 6.49
C VAL A 137 7.37 -7.59 6.21
N ASN A 138 8.69 -7.42 6.14
CA ASN A 138 9.31 -6.11 6.04
C ASN A 138 10.12 -5.95 4.74
N PHE A 139 10.23 -4.72 4.24
CA PHE A 139 11.07 -4.34 3.10
C PHE A 139 10.78 -5.09 1.79
N MET A 140 9.54 -5.49 1.55
CA MET A 140 9.13 -6.13 0.29
C MET A 140 8.48 -5.15 -0.69
N GLY A 141 8.04 -3.97 -0.24
CA GLY A 141 7.40 -2.96 -1.08
C GLY A 141 5.89 -3.13 -1.22
N CYS A 142 5.32 -2.53 -2.28
CA CYS A 142 3.86 -2.41 -2.43
C CYS A 142 3.12 -3.74 -2.58
N TYR A 143 3.79 -4.83 -3.00
CA TYR A 143 3.19 -6.16 -3.13
C TYR A 143 3.13 -6.95 -1.81
N ALA A 144 3.74 -6.45 -0.74
CA ALA A 144 3.90 -7.19 0.52
C ALA A 144 2.57 -7.62 1.16
N ALA A 145 1.48 -6.90 0.91
CA ALA A 145 0.14 -7.29 1.37
C ALA A 145 -0.28 -8.65 0.75
N ILE A 146 -0.05 -8.87 -0.54
CA ILE A 146 -0.37 -10.14 -1.21
C ILE A 146 0.51 -11.26 -0.63
N HIS A 147 1.79 -10.95 -0.36
CA HIS A 147 2.68 -11.93 0.27
C HIS A 147 2.20 -12.33 1.67
N ALA A 148 1.72 -11.37 2.46
CA ALA A 148 1.11 -11.65 3.77
C ALA A 148 -0.20 -12.44 3.65
N MET A 149 -1.00 -12.21 2.60
CA MET A 149 -2.20 -13.02 2.29
C MET A 149 -1.83 -14.47 2.00
N LYS A 150 -0.75 -14.73 1.23
CA LYS A 150 -0.24 -16.11 1.00
C LYS A 150 0.15 -16.81 2.30
N LEU A 151 0.80 -16.11 3.21
CA LEU A 151 1.16 -16.67 4.52
C LEU A 151 -0.09 -16.97 5.36
N ALA A 152 -1.05 -16.06 5.38
CA ALA A 152 -2.32 -16.25 6.09
C ALA A 152 -3.11 -17.45 5.54
N ASP A 153 -3.22 -17.58 4.23
CA ASP A 153 -3.84 -18.72 3.55
C ASP A 153 -3.15 -20.05 3.93
N ALA A 154 -1.81 -20.07 3.92
CA ALA A 154 -1.05 -21.26 4.29
C ALA A 154 -1.27 -21.65 5.76
N PHE A 155 -1.38 -20.68 6.68
CA PHE A 155 -1.70 -20.96 8.07
C PHE A 155 -3.12 -21.53 8.22
N CYS A 156 -4.10 -20.92 7.57
CA CYS A 156 -5.49 -21.38 7.62
C CYS A 156 -5.67 -22.77 7.00
N LYS A 157 -4.98 -23.09 5.91
CA LYS A 157 -5.01 -24.42 5.29
C LYS A 157 -4.39 -25.52 6.17
N ASN A 158 -3.42 -25.15 7.01
CA ASN A 158 -2.76 -26.09 7.91
C ASN A 158 -3.48 -26.25 9.27
N ASP A 159 -4.21 -25.24 9.72
CA ASP A 159 -4.97 -25.25 10.98
C ASP A 159 -6.37 -24.66 10.78
N THR A 160 -7.39 -25.53 10.87
CA THR A 160 -8.80 -25.14 10.70
C THR A 160 -9.31 -24.18 11.77
N LYS A 161 -8.58 -24.00 12.87
CA LYS A 161 -8.91 -23.04 13.93
C LYS A 161 -8.16 -21.72 13.78
N ALA A 162 -7.27 -21.62 12.80
CA ALA A 162 -6.50 -20.40 12.59
C ALA A 162 -7.40 -19.22 12.28
N LYS A 163 -7.18 -18.11 13.00
CA LYS A 163 -7.72 -16.79 12.74
C LYS A 163 -6.53 -15.85 12.61
N VAL A 164 -6.19 -15.57 11.37
CA VAL A 164 -4.98 -14.82 11.00
C VAL A 164 -5.33 -13.37 10.73
N LEU A 165 -4.85 -12.50 11.58
CA LEU A 165 -4.95 -11.06 11.40
C LEU A 165 -3.72 -10.57 10.62
N VAL A 166 -3.94 -10.00 9.44
CA VAL A 166 -2.90 -9.30 8.68
C VAL A 166 -3.12 -7.80 8.82
N VAL A 167 -2.09 -7.05 9.17
CA VAL A 167 -2.13 -5.59 9.21
C VAL A 167 -0.96 -5.00 8.46
N CYS A 168 -1.27 -4.18 7.45
CA CYS A 168 -0.30 -3.45 6.63
C CYS A 168 -0.32 -1.98 7.05
N THR A 169 0.81 -1.43 7.48
CA THR A 169 0.91 -0.03 7.94
C THR A 169 2.14 0.63 7.36
N GLU A 170 1.92 1.70 6.62
CA GLU A 170 2.98 2.45 5.97
C GLU A 170 2.88 3.94 6.24
N LEU A 171 4.01 4.52 6.60
CA LEU A 171 4.18 5.95 6.86
C LEU A 171 5.20 6.52 5.87
N CYS A 172 4.88 6.47 4.59
CA CYS A 172 5.79 6.84 3.50
C CYS A 172 6.20 8.31 3.56
N THR A 173 5.31 9.18 4.05
CA THR A 173 5.56 10.62 4.13
C THR A 173 6.69 10.98 5.10
N LEU A 174 7.03 10.08 6.05
CA LEU A 174 8.19 10.25 6.93
C LEU A 174 9.52 10.20 6.17
N HIS A 175 9.55 9.62 4.96
CA HIS A 175 10.79 9.40 4.19
C HIS A 175 11.00 10.38 3.04
N PHE A 176 10.18 11.44 2.97
CA PHE A 176 10.41 12.53 2.03
C PHE A 176 11.86 13.03 2.06
N GLN A 177 12.43 13.26 0.89
CA GLN A 177 13.78 13.80 0.68
C GLN A 177 13.70 15.15 -0.04
N LYS A 178 14.51 16.11 0.38
CA LYS A 178 14.46 17.49 -0.15
C LYS A 178 15.29 17.70 -1.42
N GLU A 179 16.14 16.74 -1.78
CA GLU A 179 16.93 16.82 -3.02
C GLU A 179 16.03 16.68 -4.24
N THR A 180 16.21 17.56 -5.23
CA THR A 180 15.40 17.64 -6.45
C THR A 180 15.79 16.61 -7.51
N THR A 181 15.92 15.33 -7.13
CA THR A 181 16.08 14.24 -8.09
C THR A 181 14.74 13.84 -8.69
N THR A 182 14.75 13.19 -9.85
CA THR A 182 13.52 12.66 -10.48
C THR A 182 12.80 11.69 -9.56
N ASP A 183 13.54 10.82 -8.87
CA ASP A 183 13.01 9.81 -7.96
C ASP A 183 12.34 10.42 -6.72
N ASN A 184 12.98 11.45 -6.12
CA ASN A 184 12.44 12.15 -4.96
C ASN A 184 11.18 12.96 -5.34
N ILE A 185 11.17 13.60 -6.53
CA ILE A 185 9.99 14.29 -7.04
C ILE A 185 8.85 13.29 -7.27
N ALA A 186 9.12 12.16 -7.90
CA ALA A 186 8.12 11.12 -8.13
C ALA A 186 7.57 10.56 -6.80
N SER A 187 8.45 10.24 -5.85
CA SER A 187 8.07 9.75 -4.52
C SER A 187 7.25 10.79 -3.75
N GLY A 188 7.71 12.04 -3.70
CA GLY A 188 7.02 13.14 -3.05
C GLY A 188 5.64 13.46 -3.65
N LEU A 189 5.44 13.13 -4.93
CA LEU A 189 4.19 13.30 -5.64
C LEU A 189 3.18 12.17 -5.38
N LEU A 190 3.65 10.92 -5.20
CA LEU A 190 2.81 9.73 -5.20
C LEU A 190 2.43 9.24 -3.80
N PHE A 191 3.40 9.20 -2.87
CA PHE A 191 3.23 8.45 -1.63
C PHE A 191 2.48 9.21 -0.54
N GLY A 192 1.58 8.49 0.14
CA GLY A 192 0.86 8.87 1.36
C GLY A 192 1.01 7.80 2.44
N ASP A 193 0.41 8.05 3.60
CA ASP A 193 0.40 7.13 4.74
C ASP A 193 -0.94 6.42 4.85
N GLY A 194 -0.92 5.18 5.33
CA GLY A 194 -2.15 4.43 5.56
C GLY A 194 -1.95 3.13 6.33
N SER A 195 -3.05 2.59 6.83
CA SER A 195 -3.10 1.25 7.41
C SER A 195 -4.37 0.53 6.97
N ALA A 196 -4.23 -0.75 6.65
CA ALA A 196 -5.32 -1.66 6.34
C ALA A 196 -5.15 -2.98 7.08
N ALA A 197 -6.25 -3.60 7.48
CA ALA A 197 -6.23 -4.92 8.10
C ALA A 197 -7.22 -5.84 7.39
N ILE A 198 -6.87 -7.12 7.31
CA ILE A 198 -7.75 -8.20 6.89
C ILE A 198 -7.72 -9.34 7.91
N LEU A 199 -8.85 -10.00 8.05
CA LEU A 199 -8.99 -11.22 8.84
C LEU A 199 -9.13 -12.40 7.87
N VAL A 200 -8.30 -13.42 8.04
CA VAL A 200 -8.32 -14.66 7.25
C VAL A 200 -8.60 -15.81 8.19
N ALA A 201 -9.53 -16.68 7.79
CA ALA A 201 -9.90 -17.88 8.52
C ALA A 201 -10.00 -19.08 7.56
N HIS A 202 -10.09 -20.30 8.09
CA HIS A 202 -10.34 -21.49 7.29
C HIS A 202 -11.70 -21.43 6.62
N ASP A 203 -11.87 -22.05 5.44
CA ASP A 203 -13.12 -22.05 4.66
C ASP A 203 -14.33 -22.62 5.42
N ASP A 204 -14.11 -23.52 6.38
CA ASP A 204 -15.17 -24.05 7.24
C ASP A 204 -15.59 -23.11 8.37
N ASP A 205 -14.97 -21.95 8.52
CA ASP A 205 -15.35 -20.94 9.49
C ASP A 205 -16.69 -20.29 9.10
N LYS A 206 -17.42 -19.81 10.11
CA LYS A 206 -18.73 -19.17 9.88
C LYS A 206 -18.62 -17.70 9.45
N LEU A 207 -17.42 -17.20 9.29
CA LEU A 207 -17.18 -15.83 8.82
C LEU A 207 -17.55 -15.71 7.35
N ASN A 208 -18.37 -14.72 7.04
CA ASN A 208 -18.68 -14.39 5.65
C ASN A 208 -17.47 -13.67 5.01
N GLY A 209 -17.05 -14.12 3.86
CA GLY A 209 -15.92 -13.52 3.14
C GLY A 209 -15.70 -14.18 1.79
N LEU A 210 -14.67 -13.70 1.09
CA LEU A 210 -14.23 -14.28 -0.17
C LEU A 210 -13.15 -15.33 0.10
N LYS A 211 -13.17 -16.42 -0.65
CA LYS A 211 -12.18 -17.50 -0.57
C LYS A 211 -10.94 -17.17 -1.37
N MET A 212 -9.78 -17.49 -0.84
CA MET A 212 -8.50 -17.36 -1.53
C MET A 212 -8.28 -18.57 -2.45
N LYS A 213 -8.55 -18.40 -3.76
CA LYS A 213 -8.48 -19.49 -4.75
C LYS A 213 -7.07 -19.77 -5.23
N SER A 214 -6.31 -18.72 -5.56
CA SER A 214 -5.01 -18.86 -6.18
C SER A 214 -4.12 -17.67 -5.90
N PHE A 215 -2.82 -17.94 -5.88
CA PHE A 215 -1.75 -16.94 -5.90
C PHE A 215 -0.73 -17.32 -6.97
N TYR A 216 -0.21 -16.34 -7.68
CA TYR A 216 0.84 -16.52 -8.66
C TYR A 216 1.82 -15.35 -8.62
N SER A 217 3.10 -15.60 -8.88
CA SER A 217 4.14 -14.59 -8.79
C SER A 217 5.17 -14.72 -9.89
N GLU A 218 5.68 -13.59 -10.35
CA GLU A 218 6.85 -13.54 -11.23
C GLU A 218 7.83 -12.48 -10.79
N VAL A 219 9.12 -12.68 -11.12
CA VAL A 219 10.19 -11.72 -10.87
C VAL A 219 10.89 -11.39 -12.16
N GLY A 220 10.79 -10.13 -12.58
CA GLY A 220 11.48 -9.57 -13.74
C GLY A 220 12.79 -8.90 -13.32
N PHE A 221 13.90 -9.64 -13.28
CA PHE A 221 15.21 -9.10 -12.83
C PHE A 221 15.71 -7.91 -13.66
N GLY A 222 15.18 -7.68 -14.88
CA GLY A 222 15.45 -6.47 -15.67
C GLY A 222 14.97 -5.18 -15.01
N GLY A 223 14.03 -5.26 -14.06
CA GLY A 223 13.50 -4.12 -13.30
C GLY A 223 14.28 -3.73 -12.04
N LYS A 224 15.28 -4.48 -11.65
CA LYS A 224 16.02 -4.36 -10.39
C LYS A 224 16.62 -2.95 -10.14
N GLU A 225 17.13 -2.31 -11.17
CA GLU A 225 17.73 -0.97 -11.08
C GLU A 225 16.68 0.17 -11.14
N HIS A 226 15.43 -0.16 -11.46
CA HIS A 226 14.36 0.82 -11.73
C HIS A 226 13.41 1.04 -10.56
N MET A 227 13.37 0.10 -9.60
CA MET A 227 12.59 0.23 -8.38
C MET A 227 13.34 -0.40 -7.20
N SER A 228 13.77 0.42 -6.25
CA SER A 228 14.43 -0.05 -5.04
C SER A 228 14.06 0.82 -3.83
N TRP A 229 14.22 0.25 -2.65
CA TRP A 229 13.99 0.89 -1.36
C TRP A 229 15.17 0.57 -0.45
N GLN A 230 15.95 1.57 -0.09
CA GLN A 230 17.24 1.40 0.58
C GLN A 230 17.34 2.20 1.87
N LEU A 231 17.96 1.60 2.87
CA LEU A 231 18.23 2.25 4.14
C LEU A 231 19.42 3.21 4.04
N SER A 232 19.27 4.42 4.57
CA SER A 232 20.35 5.40 4.67
C SER A 232 20.30 6.17 6.00
N SER A 233 21.30 6.99 6.27
CA SER A 233 21.31 7.88 7.46
C SER A 233 20.25 8.99 7.41
N SER A 234 19.81 9.38 6.21
CA SER A 234 18.78 10.41 5.98
C SER A 234 17.36 9.86 5.87
N GLY A 235 17.16 8.58 6.12
CA GLY A 235 15.87 7.90 5.97
C GLY A 235 15.95 6.74 4.99
N PHE A 236 14.81 6.27 4.50
CA PHE A 236 14.76 5.26 3.46
C PHE A 236 14.65 5.95 2.10
N LEU A 237 15.51 5.54 1.17
CA LEU A 237 15.63 6.17 -0.13
C LEU A 237 14.94 5.32 -1.21
N MET A 238 14.06 5.96 -1.97
CA MET A 238 13.36 5.35 -3.09
C MET A 238 14.11 5.61 -4.40
N THR A 239 14.40 4.55 -5.16
CA THR A 239 14.61 4.64 -6.60
C THR A 239 13.30 4.29 -7.29
N LEU A 240 12.76 5.20 -8.09
CA LEU A 240 11.51 5.02 -8.81
C LEU A 240 11.64 5.62 -10.23
N SER A 241 12.24 4.84 -11.10
CA SER A 241 12.47 5.24 -12.48
C SER A 241 11.15 5.45 -13.24
N GLY A 242 11.13 6.49 -14.07
CA GLY A 242 10.01 6.69 -15.01
C GLY A 242 9.83 5.56 -16.02
N TYR A 243 10.72 4.57 -16.06
CA TYR A 243 10.67 3.40 -16.95
C TYR A 243 9.86 2.21 -16.36
N VAL A 244 9.49 2.26 -15.07
CA VAL A 244 8.71 1.18 -14.43
C VAL A 244 7.39 0.88 -15.14
N PRO A 245 6.59 1.88 -15.59
CA PRO A 245 5.36 1.61 -16.34
C PRO A 245 5.59 0.83 -17.63
N GLU A 246 6.68 1.10 -18.34
CA GLU A 246 7.05 0.39 -19.57
C GLU A 246 7.41 -1.08 -19.30
N LEU A 247 8.08 -1.37 -18.18
CA LEU A 247 8.33 -2.76 -17.75
C LEU A 247 7.03 -3.49 -17.42
N VAL A 248 6.11 -2.83 -16.72
CA VAL A 248 4.78 -3.40 -16.44
C VAL A 248 4.02 -3.65 -17.76
N GLU A 249 4.03 -2.71 -18.70
CA GLU A 249 3.39 -2.86 -20.02
C GLU A 249 3.95 -4.08 -20.78
N GLN A 250 5.26 -4.36 -20.67
CA GLN A 250 5.90 -5.50 -21.34
C GLN A 250 5.52 -6.85 -20.71
N ASP A 251 5.47 -6.94 -19.39
CA ASP A 251 5.42 -8.21 -18.69
C ASP A 251 4.01 -8.58 -18.18
N PHE A 252 3.11 -7.61 -17.98
CA PHE A 252 1.85 -7.82 -17.28
C PHE A 252 0.88 -8.75 -18.03
N ASN A 253 0.81 -8.65 -19.35
CA ASN A 253 -0.10 -9.51 -20.14
C ASN A 253 0.30 -10.99 -20.03
N GLN A 254 1.60 -11.29 -20.01
CA GLN A 254 2.08 -12.66 -19.81
C GLN A 254 1.85 -13.13 -18.37
N LEU A 255 2.10 -12.28 -17.38
CA LEU A 255 1.79 -12.55 -15.96
C LEU A 255 0.31 -12.90 -15.77
N LEU A 256 -0.60 -12.08 -16.36
CA LEU A 256 -2.05 -12.30 -16.30
C LEU A 256 -2.41 -13.66 -16.88
N HIS A 257 -1.93 -13.97 -18.11
CA HIS A 257 -2.18 -15.25 -18.75
C HIS A 257 -1.71 -16.42 -17.88
N ASN A 258 -0.50 -16.37 -17.36
CA ASN A 258 0.08 -17.42 -16.53
C ASN A 258 -0.67 -17.60 -15.21
N ALA A 259 -1.07 -16.50 -14.56
CA ALA A 259 -1.83 -16.52 -13.32
C ALA A 259 -3.23 -17.14 -13.51
N LEU A 260 -3.93 -16.78 -14.57
CA LEU A 260 -5.25 -17.33 -14.93
C LEU A 260 -5.15 -18.81 -15.30
N GLN A 261 -4.14 -19.21 -16.06
CA GLN A 261 -3.87 -20.60 -16.40
C GLN A 261 -3.58 -21.43 -15.12
N HIS A 262 -2.74 -20.89 -14.21
CA HIS A 262 -2.43 -21.55 -12.94
C HIS A 262 -3.68 -21.76 -12.08
N ALA A 263 -4.60 -20.79 -12.08
CA ALA A 263 -5.88 -20.87 -11.36
C ALA A 263 -6.95 -21.69 -12.06
N CYS A 264 -6.73 -22.12 -13.31
CA CYS A 264 -7.74 -22.76 -14.18
C CYS A 264 -9.02 -21.91 -14.33
N ILE A 265 -8.88 -20.59 -14.44
CA ILE A 265 -9.97 -19.61 -14.63
C ILE A 265 -9.78 -18.89 -15.96
N ASN A 266 -10.90 -18.66 -16.68
CA ASN A 266 -10.87 -17.86 -17.89
C ASN A 266 -10.95 -16.36 -17.55
N GLU A 267 -10.28 -15.50 -18.32
CA GLU A 267 -10.32 -14.04 -18.12
C GLU A 267 -11.76 -13.47 -18.09
N LYS A 268 -12.65 -14.04 -18.90
CA LYS A 268 -14.07 -13.65 -18.94
C LYS A 268 -14.86 -13.97 -17.67
N GLU A 269 -14.32 -14.82 -16.81
CA GLU A 269 -14.91 -15.16 -15.52
C GLU A 269 -14.48 -14.18 -14.41
N ILE A 270 -13.52 -13.27 -14.70
CA ILE A 270 -13.12 -12.22 -13.77
C ILE A 270 -14.20 -11.13 -13.77
N SER A 271 -14.81 -10.93 -12.61
CA SER A 271 -15.85 -9.92 -12.42
C SER A 271 -15.29 -8.57 -11.99
N HIS A 272 -14.15 -8.54 -11.28
CA HIS A 272 -13.53 -7.33 -10.75
C HIS A 272 -12.01 -7.38 -10.80
N TRP A 273 -11.41 -6.22 -11.05
CA TRP A 273 -9.96 -6.04 -11.15
C TRP A 273 -9.45 -5.22 -9.96
N CYS A 274 -8.74 -5.88 -9.05
CA CYS A 274 -8.12 -5.27 -7.87
C CYS A 274 -6.64 -4.97 -8.14
N ILE A 275 -6.36 -3.93 -8.90
CA ILE A 275 -5.00 -3.60 -9.31
C ILE A 275 -4.42 -2.52 -8.38
N HIS A 276 -3.24 -2.79 -7.81
CA HIS A 276 -2.51 -1.81 -7.00
C HIS A 276 -2.19 -0.55 -7.83
N PRO A 277 -2.73 0.63 -7.47
CA PRO A 277 -2.45 1.85 -8.19
C PRO A 277 -1.11 2.46 -7.76
N GLY A 278 0.00 1.89 -8.26
CA GLY A 278 1.36 2.40 -8.00
C GLY A 278 1.55 3.86 -8.47
N GLY A 279 0.68 4.32 -9.37
CA GLY A 279 0.54 5.64 -9.96
C GLY A 279 -0.29 5.53 -11.22
N LYS A 280 -0.83 6.67 -11.72
CA LYS A 280 -1.68 6.69 -12.94
C LYS A 280 -1.05 5.97 -14.12
N ARG A 281 0.28 6.14 -14.34
CA ARG A 281 1.00 5.51 -15.48
C ARG A 281 1.03 3.98 -15.40
N ILE A 282 1.00 3.39 -14.20
CA ILE A 282 0.91 1.93 -14.04
C ILE A 282 -0.45 1.42 -14.51
N LEU A 283 -1.55 2.06 -14.08
CA LEU A 283 -2.89 1.69 -14.54
C LEU A 283 -3.03 1.86 -16.05
N SER A 284 -2.57 2.99 -16.60
CA SER A 284 -2.57 3.21 -18.05
C SER A 284 -1.69 2.24 -18.84
N ALA A 285 -0.61 1.71 -18.26
CA ALA A 285 0.23 0.69 -18.89
C ALA A 285 -0.54 -0.66 -18.99
N ILE A 286 -1.28 -1.01 -17.95
CA ILE A 286 -2.12 -2.21 -17.92
C ILE A 286 -3.26 -2.10 -18.95
N GLU A 287 -3.95 -0.96 -19.00
CA GLU A 287 -4.99 -0.69 -20.02
C GLU A 287 -4.47 -0.87 -21.47
N LYS A 288 -3.22 -0.51 -21.73
CA LYS A 288 -2.63 -0.63 -23.07
C LYS A 288 -2.25 -2.04 -23.45
N CYS A 289 -1.79 -2.86 -22.51
CA CYS A 289 -1.27 -4.21 -22.83
C CYS A 289 -2.31 -5.32 -22.64
N THR A 290 -3.51 -4.98 -22.15
CA THR A 290 -4.59 -5.95 -21.92
C THR A 290 -5.91 -5.47 -22.51
N SER A 291 -6.99 -6.27 -22.33
CA SER A 291 -8.36 -5.88 -22.66
C SER A 291 -9.06 -5.11 -21.52
N ILE A 292 -8.39 -4.88 -20.38
CA ILE A 292 -8.93 -4.23 -19.19
C ILE A 292 -9.13 -2.74 -19.48
N SER A 293 -10.33 -2.25 -19.28
CA SER A 293 -10.70 -0.86 -19.54
C SER A 293 -10.52 0.03 -18.30
N THR A 294 -10.62 1.34 -18.48
CA THR A 294 -10.64 2.31 -17.35
C THR A 294 -11.81 2.04 -16.39
N ASP A 295 -12.97 1.64 -16.92
CA ASP A 295 -14.14 1.32 -16.08
C ASP A 295 -13.90 0.08 -15.22
N ASP A 296 -13.18 -0.92 -15.73
CA ASP A 296 -12.78 -2.11 -14.97
C ASP A 296 -11.82 -1.73 -13.82
N LEU A 297 -11.00 -0.69 -13.99
CA LEU A 297 -10.04 -0.18 -13.01
C LEU A 297 -10.59 0.94 -12.12
N GLN A 298 -11.90 1.22 -12.14
CA GLN A 298 -12.52 2.35 -11.44
C GLN A 298 -12.15 2.41 -9.95
N TYR A 299 -12.12 1.29 -9.24
CA TYR A 299 -11.77 1.23 -7.82
C TYR A 299 -10.29 1.56 -7.57
N SER A 300 -9.41 1.11 -8.46
CA SER A 300 -7.97 1.44 -8.41
C SER A 300 -7.75 2.94 -8.64
N TYR A 301 -8.42 3.52 -9.62
CA TYR A 301 -8.39 4.98 -9.86
C TYR A 301 -8.98 5.78 -8.72
N GLN A 302 -10.09 5.31 -8.12
CA GLN A 302 -10.72 5.98 -6.98
C GLN A 302 -9.79 6.00 -5.77
N VAL A 303 -9.15 4.87 -5.44
CA VAL A 303 -8.18 4.79 -4.34
C VAL A 303 -6.97 5.69 -4.61
N LEU A 304 -6.43 5.68 -5.84
CA LEU A 304 -5.33 6.59 -6.20
C LEU A 304 -5.72 8.05 -6.03
N LYS A 305 -6.90 8.43 -6.47
CA LYS A 305 -7.44 9.79 -6.38
C LYS A 305 -7.54 10.28 -4.94
N ASP A 306 -8.07 9.45 -4.04
CA ASP A 306 -8.43 9.86 -2.69
C ASP A 306 -7.32 9.66 -1.66
N TYR A 307 -6.38 8.74 -1.93
CA TYR A 307 -5.36 8.34 -0.95
C TYR A 307 -3.93 8.41 -1.49
N GLY A 308 -3.73 8.50 -2.81
CA GLY A 308 -2.42 8.30 -3.43
C GLY A 308 -1.93 6.84 -3.30
N ASN A 309 -0.64 6.65 -3.39
CA ASN A 309 0.00 5.35 -3.15
C ASN A 309 0.47 5.26 -1.69
N MET A 310 -0.15 4.40 -0.90
CA MET A 310 0.21 4.14 0.49
C MET A 310 1.13 2.90 0.62
N SER A 311 1.78 2.45 -0.46
CA SER A 311 2.55 1.20 -0.51
C SER A 311 1.68 -0.04 -0.20
N SER A 312 2.09 -0.93 0.70
CA SER A 312 1.44 -2.23 0.93
C SER A 312 -0.06 -2.17 1.25
N PRO A 313 -0.62 -1.25 2.05
CA PRO A 313 -2.06 -1.21 2.30
C PRO A 313 -2.91 -0.80 1.10
N THR A 314 -2.34 -0.15 0.07
CA THR A 314 -3.14 0.43 -1.03
C THR A 314 -4.02 -0.61 -1.75
N ILE A 315 -3.50 -1.80 -2.03
CA ILE A 315 -4.27 -2.84 -2.71
C ILE A 315 -5.44 -3.34 -1.85
N LEU A 316 -5.28 -3.33 -0.51
CA LEU A 316 -6.34 -3.70 0.43
C LEU A 316 -7.44 -2.62 0.48
N PHE A 317 -7.13 -1.36 0.23
CA PHE A 317 -8.12 -0.31 0.03
C PHE A 317 -8.92 -0.54 -1.26
N VAL A 318 -8.24 -0.90 -2.37
CA VAL A 318 -8.94 -1.26 -3.62
C VAL A 318 -9.86 -2.47 -3.39
N LEU A 319 -9.36 -3.50 -2.72
CA LEU A 319 -10.16 -4.69 -2.38
C LEU A 319 -11.38 -4.31 -1.53
N LYS A 320 -11.21 -3.41 -0.55
CA LYS A 320 -12.33 -2.94 0.27
C LYS A 320 -13.40 -2.22 -0.56
N GLU A 321 -13.02 -1.30 -1.44
CA GLU A 321 -13.97 -0.61 -2.33
C GLU A 321 -14.76 -1.61 -3.19
N ILE A 322 -14.09 -2.65 -3.71
CA ILE A 322 -14.74 -3.74 -4.45
C ILE A 322 -15.73 -4.49 -3.53
N MET A 323 -15.30 -4.91 -2.34
CA MET A 323 -16.14 -5.66 -1.40
C MET A 323 -17.38 -4.84 -0.95
N ASP A 324 -17.21 -3.55 -0.66
CA ASP A 324 -18.32 -2.65 -0.30
C ASP A 324 -19.33 -2.52 -1.46
N SER A 325 -18.84 -2.53 -2.70
CA SER A 325 -19.70 -2.52 -3.88
C SER A 325 -20.48 -3.84 -4.06
N LEU A 326 -19.86 -4.97 -3.77
CA LEU A 326 -20.50 -6.30 -3.84
C LEU A 326 -21.61 -6.46 -2.79
N GLU A 327 -21.44 -5.88 -1.59
CA GLU A 327 -22.50 -5.86 -0.57
C GLU A 327 -23.74 -5.09 -1.04
N SER A 328 -23.54 -4.06 -1.87
CA SER A 328 -24.61 -3.22 -2.40
C SER A 328 -25.25 -3.79 -3.67
N ASN A 329 -24.51 -4.55 -4.46
CA ASN A 329 -24.92 -5.08 -5.77
C ASN A 329 -24.67 -6.58 -5.82
N LYS A 330 -25.75 -7.38 -5.80
CA LYS A 330 -25.61 -8.84 -5.93
C LYS A 330 -25.13 -9.19 -7.34
N VAL A 331 -23.90 -9.73 -7.42
CA VAL A 331 -23.34 -10.34 -8.61
C VAL A 331 -23.57 -11.86 -8.52
N GLU A 332 -23.97 -12.52 -9.62
CA GLU A 332 -24.27 -13.97 -9.61
C GLU A 332 -23.05 -14.83 -9.28
N LYS A 333 -21.86 -14.40 -9.69
CA LYS A 333 -20.58 -15.07 -9.38
C LYS A 333 -19.47 -14.04 -9.30
N THR A 334 -18.70 -14.07 -8.21
CA THR A 334 -17.62 -13.14 -7.97
C THR A 334 -16.27 -13.83 -8.11
N ASN A 335 -15.45 -13.36 -9.06
CA ASN A 335 -14.03 -13.65 -9.13
C ASN A 335 -13.28 -12.33 -9.21
N ILE A 336 -12.44 -12.05 -8.22
CA ILE A 336 -11.61 -10.85 -8.17
C ILE A 336 -10.18 -11.23 -8.50
N PHE A 337 -9.63 -10.70 -9.59
CA PHE A 337 -8.20 -10.78 -9.87
C PHE A 337 -7.49 -9.59 -9.26
N GLY A 338 -6.48 -9.84 -8.43
CA GLY A 338 -5.64 -8.79 -7.85
C GLY A 338 -4.19 -8.89 -8.29
N ALA A 339 -3.55 -7.72 -8.48
CA ALA A 339 -2.12 -7.64 -8.80
C ALA A 339 -1.45 -6.43 -8.14
N ALA A 340 -0.22 -6.63 -7.66
CA ALA A 340 0.63 -5.58 -7.14
C ALA A 340 2.08 -5.75 -7.59
N PHE A 341 2.81 -4.63 -7.62
CA PHE A 341 4.17 -4.52 -8.13
C PHE A 341 5.07 -3.92 -7.08
N GLY A 342 6.35 -4.25 -7.13
CA GLY A 342 7.33 -3.64 -6.23
C GLY A 342 8.77 -3.99 -6.59
N PRO A 343 9.71 -3.69 -5.70
CA PRO A 343 11.13 -3.91 -5.96
C PRO A 343 11.45 -5.29 -6.52
N GLY A 344 12.34 -5.33 -7.54
CA GLY A 344 12.77 -6.58 -8.11
C GLY A 344 12.89 -6.62 -9.65
N LEU A 345 11.99 -6.30 -10.57
CA LEU A 345 10.57 -6.02 -10.40
C LEU A 345 9.83 -7.29 -9.97
N THR A 346 9.21 -7.28 -8.83
CA THR A 346 8.35 -8.38 -8.38
C THR A 346 6.91 -8.07 -8.72
N MET A 347 6.20 -9.05 -9.25
CA MET A 347 4.78 -9.00 -9.58
C MET A 347 4.05 -10.11 -8.84
N GLU A 348 3.10 -9.74 -8.01
CA GLU A 348 2.32 -10.65 -7.18
C GLU A 348 0.85 -10.59 -7.56
N THR A 349 0.20 -11.75 -7.65
CA THR A 349 -1.23 -11.83 -7.96
C THR A 349 -2.00 -12.68 -6.97
N PHE A 350 -3.30 -12.44 -6.88
CA PHE A 350 -4.26 -13.31 -6.19
C PHE A 350 -5.56 -13.43 -6.98
N ILE A 351 -6.30 -14.49 -6.72
CA ILE A 351 -7.69 -14.63 -7.12
C ILE A 351 -8.53 -14.95 -5.89
N LEU A 352 -9.55 -14.11 -5.66
CA LEU A 352 -10.57 -14.34 -4.63
C LEU A 352 -11.90 -14.66 -5.29
N SER A 353 -12.71 -15.50 -4.65
CA SER A 353 -14.02 -15.93 -5.17
C SER A 353 -15.04 -16.06 -4.03
N ASP A 354 -16.33 -16.02 -4.36
CA ASP A 354 -17.45 -16.28 -3.44
C ASP A 354 -17.86 -17.77 -3.41
N ASP A 355 -17.29 -18.65 -4.25
CA ASP A 355 -17.57 -20.08 -4.34
C ASP A 355 -16.41 -21.00 -3.89
#